data_a72b08df3d2ee706c25a006e1d324fba
#
_entry.id   a72b08df3d2ee706c25a006e1d324fba
#
_cell.length_a   1.000
_cell.length_b   1.000
_cell.length_c   1.000
_cell.angle_alpha   90.00
_cell.angle_beta   90.00
_cell.angle_gamma   90.00
#
_symmetry.space_group_name_H-M   'P 1'
#
loop_
_entity.id
_entity.type
_entity.pdbx_description
1 polymer ?
#
loop_
_entity_poly.entity_id
_entity_poly.type
_entity_poly.pdbx_seq_one_letter_code
_entity_poly.pdbx_strand_id
1 'polypeptide(L)'
;MLKQRSEKVYDLASLAQTEKFAKLSPDFTTIWNYRREILDHLFNEGQGQFSTLQGKLEVIKNELMMLVKQVMASPKSYSIWEHRVWTITLGLKLEREFIAAMKAKKLAEKAEEEKKQHDAA
;
A
#
# COMPACT_ATOMS: atom_id res chain seq x y z
N MET A 1 22.66 3.25 -1.22
CA MET A 1 21.24 3.32 -0.83
C MET A 1 20.83 4.68 -0.26
N LEU A 2 21.56 5.21 0.72
CA LEU A 2 21.26 6.53 1.29
C LEU A 2 21.39 7.66 0.26
N LYS A 3 22.34 7.52 -0.67
CA LYS A 3 22.47 8.44 -1.79
C LYS A 3 21.23 8.46 -2.68
N GLN A 4 20.67 7.29 -2.97
CA GLN A 4 19.43 7.16 -3.75
C GLN A 4 18.27 7.84 -3.05
N ARG A 5 18.19 7.75 -1.72
CA ARG A 5 17.15 8.43 -0.94
C ARG A 5 17.30 9.95 -1.05
N SER A 6 18.52 10.48 -0.92
CA SER A 6 18.76 11.91 -1.02
C SER A 6 18.48 12.44 -2.43
N GLU A 7 18.66 11.63 -3.45
CA GLU A 7 18.34 11.94 -4.84
C GLU A 7 16.86 11.66 -5.18
N LYS A 8 16.07 11.22 -4.23
CA LYS A 8 14.63 10.90 -4.36
C LYS A 8 14.35 9.87 -5.45
N VAL A 9 15.16 8.81 -5.48
CA VAL A 9 14.96 7.68 -6.40
C VAL A 9 13.93 6.74 -5.79
N TYR A 10 12.70 6.77 -6.31
CA TYR A 10 11.56 6.03 -5.79
C TYR A 10 11.02 5.08 -6.86
N ASP A 11 11.70 3.95 -7.06
CA ASP A 11 11.32 2.95 -8.05
C ASP A 11 11.24 1.54 -7.45
N LEU A 12 10.80 0.57 -8.25
CA LEU A 12 10.66 -0.82 -7.80
C LEU A 12 12.01 -1.45 -7.45
N ALA A 13 13.07 -1.09 -8.16
CA ALA A 13 14.42 -1.58 -7.86
C ALA A 13 14.89 -1.10 -6.49
N SER A 14 14.65 0.18 -6.18
CA SER A 14 14.97 0.75 -4.86
C SER A 14 14.12 0.11 -3.77
N LEU A 15 12.86 -0.17 -4.03
CA LEU A 15 11.98 -0.87 -3.09
C LEU A 15 12.53 -2.26 -2.74
N ALA A 16 12.97 -3.02 -3.75
CA ALA A 16 13.58 -4.34 -3.55
C ALA A 16 14.87 -4.26 -2.72
N GLN A 17 15.69 -3.22 -2.94
CA GLN A 17 16.91 -3.01 -2.17
C GLN A 17 16.60 -2.72 -0.69
N THR A 18 15.57 -1.92 -0.41
CA THR A 18 15.18 -1.64 0.99
C THR A 18 14.71 -2.90 1.69
N GLU A 19 14.02 -3.81 1.02
CA GLU A 19 13.61 -5.09 1.59
C GLU A 19 14.81 -5.93 2.01
N LYS A 20 15.79 -6.08 1.13
CA LYS A 20 17.03 -6.82 1.43
C LYS A 20 17.77 -6.23 2.62
N PHE A 21 17.92 -4.91 2.63
CA PHE A 21 18.64 -4.22 3.70
C PHE A 21 17.89 -4.32 5.03
N ALA A 22 16.58 -4.21 5.03
CA ALA A 22 15.76 -4.31 6.24
C ALA A 22 15.84 -5.72 6.87
N LYS A 23 16.00 -6.76 6.07
CA LYS A 23 16.23 -8.12 6.58
C LYS A 23 17.55 -8.25 7.30
N LEU A 24 18.59 -7.56 6.83
CA LEU A 24 19.92 -7.59 7.44
C LEU A 24 20.02 -6.67 8.65
N SER A 25 19.35 -5.54 8.64
CA SER A 25 19.44 -4.53 9.70
C SER A 25 18.05 -3.96 10.01
N PRO A 26 17.16 -4.73 10.66
CA PRO A 26 15.76 -4.33 10.87
C PRO A 26 15.59 -3.12 11.80
N ASP A 27 16.59 -2.79 12.61
CA ASP A 27 16.54 -1.63 13.52
C ASP A 27 17.02 -0.34 12.88
N PHE A 28 17.50 -0.39 11.65
CA PHE A 28 17.92 0.82 10.94
C PHE A 28 16.71 1.57 10.39
N THR A 29 16.18 2.46 11.20
CA THR A 29 14.94 3.20 10.95
C THR A 29 14.94 3.96 9.61
N THR A 30 16.08 4.50 9.20
CA THR A 30 16.22 5.26 7.94
C THR A 30 15.81 4.43 6.72
N ILE A 31 16.09 3.14 6.72
CA ILE A 31 15.72 2.25 5.62
C ILE A 31 14.20 2.08 5.54
N TRP A 32 13.55 1.94 6.68
CA TRP A 32 12.08 1.87 6.74
C TRP A 32 11.44 3.19 6.30
N ASN A 33 12.01 4.32 6.68
CA ASN A 33 11.56 5.63 6.23
C ASN A 33 11.67 5.77 4.71
N TYR A 34 12.79 5.35 4.15
CA TYR A 34 12.97 5.36 2.70
C TYR A 34 11.97 4.43 2.00
N ARG A 35 11.75 3.23 2.55
CA ARG A 35 10.76 2.30 2.02
C ARG A 35 9.36 2.92 1.99
N ARG A 36 8.95 3.60 3.06
CA ARG A 36 7.66 4.31 3.10
C ARG A 36 7.57 5.42 2.05
N GLU A 37 8.64 6.17 1.86
CA GLU A 37 8.70 7.21 0.83
C GLU A 37 8.52 6.63 -0.58
N ILE A 38 9.16 5.49 -0.86
CA ILE A 38 9.04 4.81 -2.14
C ILE A 38 7.60 4.32 -2.36
N LEU A 39 7.02 3.68 -1.37
CA LEU A 39 5.64 3.18 -1.44
C LEU A 39 4.64 4.31 -1.65
N ASP A 40 4.77 5.41 -0.90
CA ASP A 40 3.92 6.59 -1.09
C ASP A 40 4.01 7.13 -2.51
N HIS A 41 5.21 7.24 -3.04
CA HIS A 41 5.43 7.72 -4.40
C HIS A 41 4.77 6.80 -5.44
N LEU A 42 4.98 5.49 -5.32
CA LEU A 42 4.39 4.51 -6.24
C LEU A 42 2.87 4.50 -6.19
N PHE A 43 2.29 4.59 -4.98
CA PHE A 43 0.84 4.67 -4.82
C PHE A 43 0.27 5.95 -5.43
N ASN A 44 0.96 7.08 -5.28
CA ASN A 44 0.51 8.37 -5.83
C ASN A 44 0.67 8.43 -7.35
N GLU A 45 1.71 7.84 -7.90
CA GLU A 45 1.91 7.75 -9.35
C GLU A 45 0.85 6.90 -10.02
N GLY A 46 0.43 5.82 -9.39
CA GLY A 46 -0.67 4.98 -9.85
C GLY A 46 -0.44 4.28 -11.17
N GLN A 47 0.77 3.79 -11.42
CA GLN A 47 1.12 3.07 -12.65
C GLN A 47 1.21 1.56 -12.42
N GLY A 48 0.91 0.78 -13.46
CA GLY A 48 1.01 -0.68 -13.42
C GLY A 48 0.13 -1.29 -12.33
N GLN A 49 0.73 -2.05 -11.43
CA GLN A 49 0.05 -2.68 -10.30
C GLN A 49 -0.63 -1.66 -9.37
N PHE A 50 -0.11 -0.44 -9.32
CA PHE A 50 -0.62 0.64 -8.47
C PHE A 50 -1.73 1.46 -9.13
N SER A 51 -2.18 1.06 -10.31
CA SER A 51 -3.22 1.80 -11.06
C SER A 51 -4.64 1.51 -10.59
N THR A 52 -4.86 0.40 -9.88
CA THR A 52 -6.16 0.00 -9.36
C THR A 52 -6.14 -0.12 -7.85
N LEU A 53 -7.29 0.07 -7.20
CA LEU A 53 -7.41 -0.14 -5.76
C LEU A 53 -7.11 -1.59 -5.38
N GLN A 54 -7.58 -2.53 -6.19
CA GLN A 54 -7.33 -3.95 -5.95
C GLN A 54 -5.84 -4.29 -6.03
N GLY A 55 -5.12 -3.73 -7.02
CA GLY A 55 -3.67 -3.88 -7.13
C GLY A 55 -2.92 -3.28 -5.95
N LYS A 56 -3.35 -2.11 -5.48
CA LYS A 56 -2.79 -1.47 -4.28
C LYS A 56 -2.99 -2.33 -3.03
N LEU A 57 -4.18 -2.90 -2.85
CA LEU A 57 -4.47 -3.79 -1.72
C LEU A 57 -3.61 -5.06 -1.76
N GLU A 58 -3.33 -5.59 -2.95
CA GLU A 58 -2.42 -6.72 -3.11
C GLU A 58 -1.00 -6.37 -2.67
N VAL A 59 -0.52 -5.18 -3.00
CA VAL A 59 0.79 -4.68 -2.54
C VAL A 59 0.83 -4.61 -1.02
N ILE A 60 -0.23 -4.07 -0.39
CA ILE A 60 -0.34 -3.98 1.08
C ILE A 60 -0.33 -5.38 1.70
N LYS A 61 -1.06 -6.32 1.13
CA LYS A 61 -1.09 -7.71 1.60
C LYS A 61 0.32 -8.34 1.58
N ASN A 62 1.05 -8.17 0.48
CA ASN A 62 2.41 -8.69 0.35
C ASN A 62 3.36 -8.03 1.36
N GLU A 63 3.19 -6.75 1.60
CA GLU A 63 3.96 -6.02 2.62
C GLU A 63 3.71 -6.57 4.02
N LEU A 64 2.46 -6.83 4.37
CA LEU A 64 2.11 -7.42 5.67
C LEU A 64 2.66 -8.85 5.81
N MET A 65 2.66 -9.64 4.75
CA MET A 65 3.22 -10.99 4.76
C MET A 65 4.73 -10.96 4.98
N MET A 66 5.43 -10.03 4.35
CA MET A 66 6.86 -9.81 4.58
C MET A 66 7.12 -9.44 6.04
N LEU A 67 6.32 -8.54 6.59
CA LEU A 67 6.48 -8.06 7.97
C LEU A 67 6.23 -9.17 9.00
N VAL A 68 5.32 -10.09 8.75
CA VAL A 68 5.10 -11.25 9.63
C VAL A 68 6.39 -12.04 9.80
N LYS A 69 7.10 -12.31 8.71
CA LYS A 69 8.38 -13.03 8.76
C LYS A 69 9.44 -12.25 9.53
N GLN A 70 9.49 -10.94 9.34
CA GLN A 70 10.44 -10.08 10.02
C GLN A 70 10.17 -9.96 11.52
N VAL A 71 8.90 -9.86 11.91
CA VAL A 71 8.50 -9.84 13.32
C VAL A 71 8.89 -11.15 14.01
N MET A 72 8.71 -12.29 13.34
CA MET A 72 9.10 -13.58 13.89
C MET A 72 10.61 -13.69 14.09
N ALA A 73 11.40 -13.12 13.19
CA ALA A 73 12.86 -13.12 13.29
C ALA A 73 13.40 -12.10 14.30
N SER A 74 12.72 -10.96 14.46
CA SER A 74 13.17 -9.85 15.32
C SER A 74 11.99 -9.21 16.06
N PRO A 75 11.37 -9.93 17.02
CA PRO A 75 10.11 -9.48 17.64
C PRO A 75 10.26 -8.22 18.51
N LYS A 76 11.47 -7.85 18.88
CA LYS A 76 11.75 -6.67 19.69
C LYS A 76 12.10 -5.43 18.87
N SER A 77 12.16 -5.55 17.54
CA SER A 77 12.50 -4.43 16.67
C SER A 77 11.36 -3.44 16.59
N TYR A 78 11.55 -2.27 17.16
CA TYR A 78 10.56 -1.19 17.17
C TYR A 78 10.25 -0.68 15.77
N SER A 79 11.26 -0.61 14.91
CA SER A 79 11.13 -0.13 13.54
C SER A 79 10.20 -1.01 12.70
N ILE A 80 10.24 -2.33 12.91
CA ILE A 80 9.33 -3.26 12.22
C ILE A 80 7.88 -3.01 12.64
N TRP A 81 7.63 -2.88 13.94
CA TRP A 81 6.30 -2.63 14.48
C TRP A 81 5.73 -1.28 14.00
N GLU A 82 6.56 -0.25 13.98
CA GLU A 82 6.20 1.07 13.47
C GLU A 82 5.80 1.01 11.99
N HIS A 83 6.59 0.33 11.17
CA HIS A 83 6.29 0.14 9.76
C HIS A 83 5.00 -0.68 9.56
N ARG A 84 4.76 -1.67 10.39
CA ARG A 84 3.53 -2.46 10.34
C ARG A 84 2.29 -1.59 10.61
N VAL A 85 2.34 -0.72 11.62
CA VAL A 85 1.25 0.22 11.92
C VAL A 85 0.99 1.13 10.72
N TRP A 86 2.05 1.67 10.13
CA TRP A 86 1.92 2.50 8.92
C TRP A 86 1.26 1.74 7.77
N THR A 87 1.67 0.51 7.53
CA THR A 87 1.15 -0.34 6.46
C THR A 87 -0.33 -0.66 6.68
N ILE A 88 -0.71 -1.03 7.89
CA ILE A 88 -2.12 -1.31 8.26
C ILE A 88 -2.98 -0.06 8.07
N THR A 89 -2.48 1.09 8.51
CA THR A 89 -3.20 2.38 8.39
C THR A 89 -3.45 2.72 6.93
N LEU A 90 -2.44 2.55 6.07
CA LEU A 90 -2.59 2.77 4.62
C LEU A 90 -3.58 1.78 4.01
N GLY A 91 -3.51 0.51 4.41
CA GLY A 91 -4.43 -0.53 3.94
C GLY A 91 -5.88 -0.24 4.30
N LEU A 92 -6.14 0.22 5.51
CA LEU A 92 -7.49 0.59 5.96
C LEU A 92 -8.03 1.78 5.18
N LYS A 93 -7.20 2.76 4.89
CA LYS A 93 -7.58 3.91 4.06
C LYS A 93 -7.99 3.48 2.66
N LEU A 94 -7.19 2.62 2.03
CA LEU A 94 -7.47 2.10 0.70
C LEU A 94 -8.73 1.24 0.67
N GLU A 95 -8.95 0.43 1.71
CA GLU A 95 -10.13 -0.40 1.85
C GLU A 95 -11.40 0.44 1.96
N ARG A 96 -11.35 1.53 2.73
CA ARG A 96 -12.47 2.49 2.82
C ARG A 96 -12.78 3.13 1.47
N GLU A 97 -11.75 3.51 0.71
CA GLU A 97 -11.91 4.06 -0.63
C GLU A 97 -12.55 3.04 -1.58
N PHE A 98 -12.13 1.78 -1.49
CA PHE A 98 -12.70 0.67 -2.27
C PHE A 98 -14.17 0.46 -1.95
N ILE A 99 -14.54 0.42 -0.67
CA ILE A 99 -15.92 0.25 -0.22
C ILE A 99 -16.78 1.43 -0.70
N ALA A 100 -16.28 2.65 -0.58
CA ALA A 100 -16.99 3.86 -1.03
C ALA A 100 -17.24 3.82 -2.54
N ALA A 101 -16.24 3.40 -3.32
CA ALA A 101 -16.36 3.25 -4.77
C ALA A 101 -17.40 2.19 -5.15
N MET A 102 -17.42 1.05 -4.45
CA MET A 102 -18.39 -0.02 -4.66
C MET A 102 -19.81 0.44 -4.34
N LYS A 103 -20.00 1.16 -3.24
CA LYS A 103 -21.31 1.73 -2.86
C LYS A 103 -21.81 2.73 -3.88
N ALA A 104 -20.95 3.62 -4.35
CA ALA A 104 -21.28 4.60 -5.37
C ALA A 104 -21.72 3.94 -6.69
N LYS A 105 -20.98 2.90 -7.11
CA LYS A 105 -21.32 2.12 -8.30
C LYS A 105 -22.68 1.43 -8.16
N LYS A 106 -22.93 0.82 -7.00
CA LYS A 106 -24.19 0.12 -6.72
C LYS A 106 -25.38 1.08 -6.72
N LEU A 107 -25.20 2.27 -6.15
CA LEU A 107 -26.23 3.31 -6.17
C LEU A 107 -26.51 3.81 -7.57
N ALA A 108 -25.50 4.00 -8.41
CA ALA A 108 -25.65 4.42 -9.80
C ALA A 108 -26.39 3.36 -10.63
N GLU A 109 -26.06 2.07 -10.46
CA GLU A 109 -26.75 0.97 -11.11
C GLU A 109 -28.22 0.90 -10.71
N LYS A 110 -28.51 1.07 -9.42
CA LYS A 110 -29.89 1.10 -8.89
C LYS A 110 -30.69 2.28 -9.44
N ALA A 111 -30.07 3.45 -9.53
CA ALA A 111 -30.72 4.62 -10.11
C ALA A 111 -31.03 4.43 -11.59
N GLU A 112 -30.14 3.78 -12.35
CA GLU A 112 -30.39 3.44 -13.75
C GLU A 112 -31.54 2.44 -13.91
N GLU A 113 -31.61 1.42 -13.07
CA GLU A 113 -32.69 0.44 -13.08
C GLU A 113 -34.05 1.10 -12.78
N GLU A 114 -34.09 1.96 -11.76
CA GLU A 114 -35.30 2.69 -11.41
C GLU A 114 -35.75 3.60 -12.56
N LYS A 115 -34.80 4.24 -13.24
CA LYS A 115 -35.09 5.08 -14.42
C LYS A 115 -35.62 4.25 -15.58
N LYS A 116 -35.05 3.07 -15.86
CA LYS A 116 -35.53 2.17 -16.90
C LYS A 116 -36.92 1.64 -16.59
N GLN A 117 -37.24 1.31 -15.36
CA GLN A 117 -38.58 0.87 -14.95
C GLN A 117 -39.59 1.99 -15.12
N HIS A 118 -39.23 3.22 -14.79
CA HIS A 118 -40.06 4.38 -14.94
C HIS A 118 -40.32 4.67 -16.43
N ASP A 119 -39.29 4.59 -17.27
CA ASP A 119 -39.40 4.83 -18.72
C ASP A 119 -40.19 3.72 -19.45
N ALA A 120 -40.22 2.49 -18.87
CA ALA A 120 -40.98 1.36 -19.41
C ALA A 120 -42.46 1.38 -19.03
N ALA A 121 -42.85 2.17 -18.07
CA ALA A 121 -44.22 2.32 -17.63
C ALA A 121 -44.93 3.43 -18.44
#